data_8a4a5bb635173d9c596a1d514dc88f71
#
_entry.id   8a4a5bb635173d9c596a1d514dc88f71
#
_cell.length_a   1.000
_cell.length_b   1.000
_cell.length_c   1.000
_cell.angle_alpha   90.00
_cell.angle_beta   90.00
_cell.angle_gamma   90.00
#
_symmetry.space_group_name_H-M   'P 1'
#
loop_
_entity.id
_entity.type
_entity.pdbx_description
1 polymer ?
#
loop_
_entity_poly.entity_id
_entity_poly.type
_entity_poly.pdbx_seq_one_letter_code
_entity_poly.pdbx_strand_id
1 'polypeptide(L)'
;MNTCLIYGIIFVILLALELAYFKIANKFNIIDKPNERSSHSTIVLRGGGIIFLLSLWIWSAFFGFQYLWALLAVSLIAGVSFIDDIRSLPDSVRLVAQFIAMAMMFYQLDILHWDMWWIVFLALIVCVGASNVINFMDGVNGITGVYAMVSLIPLAILNSNANLGSNLLGGFIDQSLVYVVILADLVFCLF
;
A
#
# COMPACT_ATOMS: atom_id res chain seq x y z
N MET A 1 -10.99 -25.18 1.90
CA MET A 1 -10.83 -24.68 0.51
C MET A 1 -9.34 -24.68 0.22
N ASN A 2 -8.87 -25.19 -0.93
CA ASN A 2 -7.44 -25.23 -1.24
C ASN A 2 -6.88 -23.81 -1.24
N THR A 3 -5.77 -23.59 -0.53
CA THR A 3 -5.14 -22.27 -0.40
C THR A 3 -4.82 -21.63 -1.76
N CYS A 4 -4.38 -22.42 -2.73
CA CYS A 4 -4.16 -21.94 -4.10
C CYS A 4 -5.44 -21.45 -4.78
N LEU A 5 -6.59 -22.05 -4.50
CA LEU A 5 -7.87 -21.63 -5.04
C LEU A 5 -8.28 -20.25 -4.48
N ILE A 6 -8.03 -20.00 -3.18
CA ILE A 6 -8.33 -18.71 -2.55
C ILE A 6 -7.51 -17.60 -3.22
N TYR A 7 -6.20 -17.78 -3.36
CA TYR A 7 -5.35 -16.79 -4.01
C TYR A 7 -5.70 -16.58 -5.49
N GLY A 8 -6.10 -17.64 -6.21
CA GLY A 8 -6.60 -17.53 -7.57
C GLY A 8 -7.88 -16.70 -7.66
N ILE A 9 -8.82 -16.90 -6.73
CA ILE A 9 -10.05 -16.09 -6.65
C ILE A 9 -9.71 -14.62 -6.35
N ILE A 10 -8.84 -14.38 -5.37
CA ILE A 10 -8.41 -13.02 -5.00
C ILE A 10 -7.76 -12.32 -6.19
N PHE A 11 -6.88 -13.00 -6.92
CA PHE A 11 -6.24 -12.44 -8.11
C PHE A 11 -7.26 -12.02 -9.18
N VAL A 12 -8.25 -12.88 -9.47
CA VAL A 12 -9.32 -12.58 -10.43
C VAL A 12 -10.17 -11.40 -9.96
N ILE A 13 -10.50 -11.33 -8.66
CA ILE A 13 -11.24 -10.19 -8.09
C ILE A 13 -10.44 -8.90 -8.24
N LEU A 14 -9.15 -8.92 -7.88
CA LEU A 14 -8.27 -7.75 -8.01
C LEU A 14 -8.18 -7.27 -9.45
N LEU A 15 -7.96 -8.19 -10.39
CA LEU A 15 -7.90 -7.86 -11.81
C LEU A 15 -9.23 -7.24 -12.32
N ALA A 16 -10.36 -7.81 -11.91
CA ALA A 16 -11.68 -7.28 -12.28
C ALA A 16 -11.91 -5.87 -11.68
N LEU A 17 -11.48 -5.63 -10.44
CA LEU A 17 -11.59 -4.33 -9.79
C LEU A 17 -10.71 -3.28 -10.45
N GLU A 18 -9.48 -3.62 -10.83
CA GLU A 18 -8.58 -2.72 -11.54
C GLU A 18 -9.15 -2.32 -12.91
N LEU A 19 -9.63 -3.29 -13.68
CA LEU A 19 -10.30 -3.03 -14.96
C LEU A 19 -11.58 -2.19 -14.80
N ALA A 20 -12.34 -2.41 -13.73
CA ALA A 20 -13.51 -1.59 -13.40
C ALA A 20 -13.09 -0.16 -13.02
N TYR A 21 -12.01 -0.02 -12.23
CA TYR A 21 -11.45 1.28 -11.89
C TYR A 21 -11.05 2.07 -13.14
N PHE A 22 -10.35 1.47 -14.10
CA PHE A 22 -9.97 2.15 -15.34
C PHE A 22 -11.17 2.65 -16.14
N LYS A 23 -12.27 1.89 -16.19
CA LYS A 23 -13.52 2.37 -16.82
C LYS A 23 -14.10 3.57 -16.08
N ILE A 24 -14.05 3.56 -14.75
CA ILE A 24 -14.52 4.68 -13.91
C ILE A 24 -13.61 5.88 -14.09
N ALA A 25 -12.29 5.72 -14.01
CA ALA A 25 -11.32 6.78 -14.17
C ALA A 25 -11.44 7.47 -15.55
N ASN A 26 -11.62 6.70 -16.62
CA ASN A 26 -11.90 7.24 -17.95
C ASN A 26 -13.21 8.03 -18.01
N LYS A 27 -14.28 7.52 -17.39
CA LYS A 27 -15.58 8.21 -17.37
C LYS A 27 -15.55 9.54 -16.63
N PHE A 28 -14.77 9.61 -15.55
CA PHE A 28 -14.66 10.82 -14.71
C PHE A 28 -13.45 11.70 -15.08
N ASN A 29 -12.72 11.38 -16.17
CA ASN A 29 -11.52 12.08 -16.61
C ASN A 29 -10.46 12.24 -15.51
N ILE A 30 -10.25 11.17 -14.70
CA ILE A 30 -9.17 11.10 -13.72
C ILE A 30 -7.88 10.74 -14.46
N ILE A 31 -7.31 11.77 -15.10
CA ILE A 31 -6.17 11.61 -16.02
C ILE A 31 -5.00 12.49 -15.59
N ASP A 32 -3.80 12.05 -15.89
CA ASP A 32 -2.60 12.86 -15.83
C ASP A 32 -2.21 13.31 -17.24
N LYS A 33 -2.17 14.63 -17.41
CA LYS A 33 -1.73 15.24 -18.66
C LYS A 33 -0.22 15.43 -18.61
N PRO A 34 0.50 15.10 -19.69
CA PRO A 34 1.92 15.39 -19.78
C PRO A 34 2.23 16.84 -19.43
N ASN A 35 3.23 17.04 -18.59
CA ASN A 35 3.79 18.35 -18.27
C ASN A 35 5.32 18.30 -18.39
N GLU A 36 6.00 19.43 -18.24
CA GLU A 36 7.46 19.53 -18.40
C GLU A 36 8.26 18.62 -17.42
N ARG A 37 7.62 18.14 -16.35
CA ARG A 37 8.24 17.27 -15.33
C ARG A 37 7.84 15.80 -15.48
N SER A 38 6.84 15.50 -16.32
CA SER A 38 6.39 14.12 -16.50
C SER A 38 7.31 13.35 -17.44
N SER A 39 7.58 12.09 -17.11
CA SER A 39 8.36 11.17 -17.94
C SER A 39 7.57 10.56 -19.11
N HIS A 40 6.24 10.73 -19.11
CA HIS A 40 5.35 10.22 -20.15
C HIS A 40 4.94 11.32 -21.14
N SER A 41 4.84 10.95 -22.40
CA SER A 41 4.42 11.84 -23.50
C SER A 41 2.93 11.71 -23.85
N THR A 42 2.26 10.71 -23.28
CA THR A 42 0.83 10.42 -23.51
C THR A 42 0.02 10.63 -22.25
N ILE A 43 -1.29 10.83 -22.39
CA ILE A 43 -2.22 10.90 -21.25
C ILE A 43 -2.29 9.54 -20.59
N VAL A 44 -2.07 9.49 -19.27
CA VAL A 44 -2.18 8.28 -18.45
C VAL A 44 -3.30 8.44 -17.41
N LEU A 45 -3.86 7.30 -16.96
CA LEU A 45 -4.86 7.31 -15.91
C LEU A 45 -4.17 7.44 -14.54
N ARG A 46 -4.71 8.32 -13.67
CA ARG A 46 -4.26 8.44 -12.28
C ARG A 46 -4.99 7.44 -11.38
N GLY A 47 -4.38 7.13 -10.24
CA GLY A 47 -5.03 6.42 -9.14
C GLY A 47 -5.05 4.90 -9.27
N GLY A 48 -4.32 4.29 -10.21
CA GLY A 48 -4.20 2.82 -10.30
C GLY A 48 -3.72 2.17 -9.00
N GLY A 49 -2.97 2.90 -8.17
CA GLY A 49 -2.55 2.45 -6.84
C GLY A 49 -3.70 2.16 -5.85
N ILE A 50 -4.95 2.46 -6.18
CA ILE A 50 -6.11 2.08 -5.35
C ILE A 50 -6.22 0.57 -5.15
N ILE A 51 -5.64 -0.22 -6.06
CA ILE A 51 -5.64 -1.67 -5.97
C ILE A 51 -4.97 -2.18 -4.70
N PHE A 52 -3.94 -1.48 -4.19
CA PHE A 52 -3.29 -1.84 -2.94
C PHE A 52 -4.23 -1.71 -1.75
N LEU A 53 -5.02 -0.64 -1.68
CA LEU A 53 -6.04 -0.48 -0.64
C LEU A 53 -7.11 -1.58 -0.75
N LEU A 54 -7.62 -1.82 -1.96
CA LEU A 54 -8.63 -2.85 -2.20
C LEU A 54 -8.13 -4.25 -1.84
N SER A 55 -6.85 -4.53 -2.09
CA SER A 55 -6.23 -5.81 -1.71
C SER A 55 -6.25 -6.05 -0.21
N LEU A 56 -5.99 -5.02 0.61
CA LEU A 56 -6.04 -5.11 2.07
C LEU A 56 -7.47 -5.34 2.58
N TRP A 57 -8.47 -4.69 2.00
CA TRP A 57 -9.86 -4.92 2.34
C TRP A 57 -10.32 -6.33 1.94
N ILE A 58 -9.94 -6.81 0.76
CA ILE A 58 -10.23 -8.17 0.30
C ILE A 58 -9.55 -9.19 1.21
N TRP A 59 -8.26 -8.99 1.52
CA TRP A 59 -7.55 -9.84 2.46
C TRP A 59 -8.28 -9.92 3.79
N SER A 60 -8.65 -8.79 4.36
CA SER A 60 -9.38 -8.73 5.64
C SER A 60 -10.72 -9.46 5.57
N ALA A 61 -11.42 -9.40 4.46
CA ALA A 61 -12.69 -10.10 4.26
C ALA A 61 -12.53 -11.63 4.18
N PHE A 62 -11.41 -12.12 3.60
CA PHE A 62 -11.16 -13.56 3.45
C PHE A 62 -10.48 -14.19 4.67
N PHE A 63 -9.59 -13.45 5.34
CA PHE A 63 -8.73 -13.96 6.42
C PHE A 63 -9.04 -13.38 7.80
N GLY A 64 -9.96 -12.42 7.88
CA GLY A 64 -10.38 -11.76 9.11
C GLY A 64 -9.71 -10.39 9.33
N PHE A 65 -10.35 -9.56 10.16
CA PHE A 65 -9.91 -8.19 10.44
C PHE A 65 -8.86 -8.12 11.57
N GLN A 66 -7.77 -8.87 11.42
CA GLN A 66 -6.72 -8.97 12.45
C GLN A 66 -5.94 -7.66 12.62
N TYR A 67 -5.73 -6.92 11.52
CA TYR A 67 -4.96 -5.67 11.49
C TYR A 67 -5.87 -4.45 11.22
N LEU A 68 -6.90 -4.29 12.03
CA LEU A 68 -7.91 -3.25 11.81
C LEU A 68 -7.32 -1.84 11.77
N TRP A 69 -6.43 -1.51 12.71
CA TRP A 69 -5.80 -0.20 12.76
C TRP A 69 -4.89 0.07 11.57
N ALA A 70 -4.17 -0.94 11.10
CA ALA A 70 -3.38 -0.85 9.88
C ALA A 70 -4.27 -0.63 8.65
N LEU A 71 -5.38 -1.35 8.54
CA LEU A 71 -6.35 -1.19 7.46
C LEU A 71 -6.94 0.22 7.44
N LEU A 72 -7.32 0.76 8.60
CA LEU A 72 -7.82 2.13 8.72
C LEU A 72 -6.74 3.16 8.40
N ALA A 73 -5.51 2.95 8.85
CA ALA A 73 -4.37 3.82 8.56
C ALA A 73 -4.10 3.93 7.05
N VAL A 74 -4.03 2.79 6.35
CA VAL A 74 -3.82 2.76 4.89
C VAL A 74 -5.03 3.37 4.17
N SER A 75 -6.26 3.12 4.66
CA SER A 75 -7.48 3.74 4.10
C SER A 75 -7.46 5.25 4.22
N LEU A 76 -6.98 5.78 5.34
CA LEU A 76 -6.83 7.22 5.55
C LEU A 76 -5.83 7.83 4.56
N ILE A 77 -4.63 7.26 4.45
CA ILE A 77 -3.59 7.76 3.53
C ILE A 77 -4.08 7.66 2.08
N ALA A 78 -4.58 6.50 1.67
CA ALA A 78 -5.04 6.28 0.30
C ALA A 78 -6.21 7.22 -0.05
N GLY A 79 -7.15 7.44 0.88
CA GLY A 79 -8.26 8.37 0.69
C GLY A 79 -7.80 9.81 0.53
N VAL A 80 -6.88 10.28 1.38
CA VAL A 80 -6.31 11.63 1.29
C VAL A 80 -5.51 11.79 0.00
N SER A 81 -4.67 10.82 -0.37
CA SER A 81 -3.90 10.84 -1.62
C SER A 81 -4.81 10.86 -2.85
N PHE A 82 -5.88 10.06 -2.86
CA PHE A 82 -6.84 10.03 -3.95
C PHE A 82 -7.60 11.37 -4.11
N ILE A 83 -7.96 12.01 -2.98
CA ILE A 83 -8.56 13.34 -3.01
C ILE A 83 -7.56 14.38 -3.53
N ASP A 84 -6.30 14.29 -3.13
CA ASP A 84 -5.22 15.17 -3.58
C ASP A 84 -4.98 15.05 -5.09
N ASP A 85 -5.06 13.85 -5.65
CA ASP A 85 -4.97 13.60 -7.10
C ASP A 85 -6.10 14.26 -7.89
N ILE A 86 -7.30 14.36 -7.30
CA ILE A 86 -8.46 15.00 -7.94
C ILE A 86 -8.48 16.51 -7.68
N ARG A 87 -8.13 16.92 -6.47
CA ARG A 87 -8.14 18.32 -6.01
C ARG A 87 -6.93 18.52 -5.11
N SER A 88 -5.97 19.34 -5.56
CA SER A 88 -4.78 19.66 -4.75
C SER A 88 -5.15 20.06 -3.34
N LEU A 89 -4.70 19.28 -2.38
CA LEU A 89 -4.86 19.56 -0.96
C LEU A 89 -3.66 20.38 -0.43
N PRO A 90 -3.86 21.18 0.62
CA PRO A 90 -2.76 21.81 1.32
C PRO A 90 -1.78 20.76 1.87
N ASP A 91 -0.48 21.00 1.75
CA ASP A 91 0.56 20.07 2.24
C ASP A 91 0.40 19.72 3.72
N SER A 92 -0.12 20.67 4.53
CA SER A 92 -0.40 20.45 5.95
C SER A 92 -1.45 19.35 6.18
N VAL A 93 -2.48 19.25 5.33
CA VAL A 93 -3.52 18.22 5.46
C VAL A 93 -2.93 16.84 5.17
N ARG A 94 -2.11 16.74 4.13
CA ARG A 94 -1.39 15.51 3.77
C ARG A 94 -0.46 15.07 4.90
N LEU A 95 0.31 16.01 5.42
CA LEU A 95 1.26 15.75 6.51
C LEU A 95 0.54 15.26 7.77
N VAL A 96 -0.53 15.93 8.20
CA VAL A 96 -1.32 15.52 9.36
C VAL A 96 -1.92 14.13 9.16
N ALA A 97 -2.48 13.84 7.99
CA ALA A 97 -3.01 12.51 7.69
C ALA A 97 -1.94 11.42 7.76
N GLN A 98 -0.73 11.69 7.26
CA GLN A 98 0.41 10.78 7.33
C GLN A 98 0.83 10.52 8.79
N PHE A 99 0.91 11.55 9.62
CA PHE A 99 1.23 11.37 11.05
C PHE A 99 0.17 10.55 11.78
N ILE A 100 -1.12 10.82 11.55
CA ILE A 100 -2.21 10.06 12.16
C ILE A 100 -2.14 8.59 11.72
N ALA A 101 -1.98 8.33 10.43
CA ALA A 101 -1.91 6.98 9.90
C ALA A 101 -0.68 6.21 10.44
N MET A 102 0.48 6.85 10.51
CA MET A 102 1.67 6.21 11.10
C MET A 102 1.50 5.95 12.60
N ALA A 103 0.84 6.84 13.34
CA ALA A 103 0.51 6.59 14.74
C ALA A 103 -0.45 5.40 14.90
N MET A 104 -1.45 5.25 14.03
CA MET A 104 -2.35 4.08 14.00
C MET A 104 -1.59 2.79 13.68
N MET A 105 -0.63 2.83 12.75
CA MET A 105 0.25 1.69 12.45
C MET A 105 1.10 1.31 13.66
N PHE A 106 1.69 2.29 14.35
CA PHE A 106 2.48 2.05 15.55
C PHE A 106 1.65 1.51 16.70
N TYR A 107 0.40 1.95 16.82
CA TYR A 107 -0.55 1.38 17.77
C TYR A 107 -0.86 -0.09 17.44
N GLN A 108 -1.08 -0.42 16.17
CA GLN A 108 -1.31 -1.80 15.73
C GLN A 108 -0.13 -2.72 16.03
N LEU A 109 1.10 -2.21 15.94
CA LEU A 109 2.34 -2.95 16.18
C LEU A 109 2.76 -2.98 17.66
N ASP A 110 1.97 -2.38 18.55
CA ASP A 110 2.25 -2.24 19.98
C ASP A 110 3.63 -1.60 20.26
N ILE A 111 4.00 -0.59 19.46
CA ILE A 111 5.27 0.13 19.58
C ILE A 111 5.13 1.40 20.44
N LEU A 112 3.91 1.84 20.73
CA LEU A 112 3.63 3.09 21.45
C LEU A 112 3.90 2.91 22.97
N HIS A 113 5.18 2.81 23.36
CA HIS A 113 5.58 2.71 24.74
C HIS A 113 6.05 4.08 25.28
N TRP A 114 5.51 4.51 26.41
CA TRP A 114 5.83 5.79 27.04
C TRP A 114 7.29 5.89 27.50
N ASP A 115 7.90 4.76 27.87
CA ASP A 115 9.30 4.72 28.35
C ASP A 115 10.31 5.15 27.29
N MET A 116 9.96 5.01 26.01
CA MET A 116 10.80 5.38 24.84
C MET A 116 10.12 6.38 23.91
N TRP A 117 9.31 7.28 24.44
CA TRP A 117 8.50 8.22 23.65
C TRP A 117 9.31 9.01 22.60
N TRP A 118 10.54 9.36 22.90
CA TRP A 118 11.43 10.09 21.99
C TRP A 118 11.87 9.23 20.80
N ILE A 119 12.10 7.93 20.99
CA ILE A 119 12.38 6.98 19.88
C ILE A 119 11.14 6.84 18.99
N VAL A 120 9.97 6.69 19.60
CA VAL A 120 8.69 6.61 18.88
C VAL A 120 8.47 7.87 18.05
N PHE A 121 8.71 9.05 18.63
CA PHE A 121 8.58 10.32 17.92
C PHE A 121 9.56 10.44 16.76
N LEU A 122 10.82 10.07 16.96
CA LEU A 122 11.83 10.06 15.89
C LEU A 122 11.45 9.07 14.79
N ALA A 123 10.99 7.87 15.15
CA ALA A 123 10.53 6.86 14.19
C ALA A 123 9.32 7.34 13.37
N LEU A 124 8.37 8.04 13.97
CA LEU A 124 7.26 8.67 13.26
C LEU A 124 7.75 9.66 12.19
N ILE A 125 8.70 10.55 12.57
CA ILE A 125 9.28 11.52 11.63
C ILE A 125 9.97 10.79 10.47
N VAL A 126 10.77 9.77 10.78
CA VAL A 126 11.47 8.98 9.75
C VAL A 126 10.49 8.26 8.82
N CYS A 127 9.45 7.63 9.35
CA CYS A 127 8.45 6.93 8.54
C CYS A 127 7.65 7.89 7.64
N VAL A 128 7.22 9.04 8.17
CA VAL A 128 6.54 10.07 7.38
C VAL A 128 7.49 10.64 6.32
N GLY A 129 8.74 10.91 6.68
CA GLY A 129 9.77 11.36 5.74
C GLY A 129 10.02 10.35 4.62
N ALA A 130 10.17 9.07 4.95
CA ALA A 130 10.35 7.99 3.97
C ALA A 130 9.15 7.88 3.02
N SER A 131 7.92 7.97 3.54
CA SER A 131 6.70 7.96 2.72
C SER A 131 6.70 9.12 1.71
N ASN A 132 7.09 10.32 2.11
CA ASN A 132 7.19 11.46 1.21
C ASN A 132 8.31 11.31 0.19
N VAL A 133 9.49 10.78 0.59
CA VAL A 133 10.60 10.52 -0.35
C VAL A 133 10.17 9.52 -1.42
N ILE A 134 9.50 8.43 -1.05
CA ILE A 134 8.98 7.44 -2.01
C ILE A 134 7.99 8.09 -2.97
N ASN A 135 7.08 8.93 -2.46
CA ASN A 135 6.13 9.66 -3.30
C ASN A 135 6.83 10.62 -4.30
N PHE A 136 7.93 11.26 -3.91
CA PHE A 136 8.71 12.11 -4.83
C PHE A 136 9.51 11.30 -5.87
N MET A 137 9.89 10.08 -5.55
CA MET A 137 10.60 9.18 -6.47
C MET A 137 9.67 8.59 -7.53
N ASP A 138 8.36 8.59 -7.30
CA ASP A 138 7.35 8.02 -8.19
C ASP A 138 7.10 8.94 -9.41
N GLY A 139 8.14 9.17 -10.18
CA GLY A 139 8.12 10.00 -11.40
C GLY A 139 8.35 9.21 -12.69
N VAL A 140 8.59 7.90 -12.60
CA VAL A 140 8.86 7.03 -13.75
C VAL A 140 7.88 5.86 -13.72
N ASN A 141 7.23 5.61 -14.85
CA ASN A 141 6.25 4.52 -14.97
C ASN A 141 6.83 3.18 -14.51
N GLY A 142 6.12 2.52 -13.59
CA GLY A 142 6.45 1.21 -13.06
C GLY A 142 7.53 1.19 -11.97
N ILE A 143 8.18 2.32 -11.64
CA ILE A 143 9.24 2.33 -10.62
C ILE A 143 8.71 1.88 -9.25
N THR A 144 7.52 2.31 -8.88
CA THR A 144 6.90 1.98 -7.59
C THR A 144 6.53 0.51 -7.52
N GLY A 145 5.97 -0.07 -8.59
CA GLY A 145 5.68 -1.50 -8.65
C GLY A 145 6.95 -2.36 -8.57
N VAL A 146 7.96 -2.05 -9.37
CA VAL A 146 9.24 -2.78 -9.31
C VAL A 146 9.90 -2.65 -7.93
N TYR A 147 9.89 -1.47 -7.33
CA TYR A 147 10.41 -1.25 -5.98
C TYR A 147 9.64 -2.07 -4.94
N ALA A 148 8.31 -2.09 -5.04
CA ALA A 148 7.45 -2.89 -4.16
C ALA A 148 7.76 -4.38 -4.29
N MET A 149 7.88 -4.92 -5.52
CA MET A 149 8.24 -6.32 -5.76
C MET A 149 9.59 -6.69 -5.15
N VAL A 150 10.61 -5.88 -5.40
CA VAL A 150 11.97 -6.11 -4.86
C VAL A 150 11.99 -6.11 -3.33
N SER A 151 11.07 -5.39 -2.69
CA SER A 151 10.93 -5.36 -1.24
C SER A 151 10.06 -6.50 -0.70
N LEU A 152 8.94 -6.77 -1.35
CA LEU A 152 7.94 -7.74 -0.88
C LEU A 152 8.37 -9.20 -1.06
N ILE A 153 9.06 -9.53 -2.16
CA ILE A 153 9.48 -10.91 -2.42
C ILE A 153 10.49 -11.40 -1.37
N PRO A 154 11.58 -10.69 -1.05
CA PRO A 154 12.47 -11.08 0.05
C PRO A 154 11.76 -11.11 1.40
N LEU A 155 10.86 -10.15 1.66
CA LEU A 155 10.07 -10.14 2.89
C LEU A 155 9.20 -11.38 3.01
N ALA A 156 8.54 -11.81 1.93
CA ALA A 156 7.75 -13.03 1.89
C ALA A 156 8.59 -14.28 2.21
N ILE A 157 9.80 -14.36 1.66
CA ILE A 157 10.74 -15.47 1.88
C ILE A 157 11.20 -15.49 3.34
N LEU A 158 11.61 -14.34 3.88
CA LEU A 158 12.06 -14.22 5.27
C LEU A 158 10.93 -14.56 6.26
N ASN A 159 9.74 -14.01 6.02
CA ASN A 159 8.58 -14.26 6.87
C ASN A 159 8.13 -15.73 6.82
N SER A 160 8.20 -16.38 5.67
CA SER A 160 7.93 -17.81 5.46
C SER A 160 8.94 -18.70 6.20
N ASN A 161 10.23 -18.39 6.12
CA ASN A 161 11.29 -19.14 6.82
C ASN A 161 11.20 -19.02 8.35
N ALA A 162 10.77 -17.86 8.84
CA ALA A 162 10.52 -17.65 10.25
C ALA A 162 9.41 -18.58 10.79
N ASN A 163 8.40 -18.87 9.98
CA ASN A 163 7.32 -19.79 10.32
C ASN A 163 7.74 -21.28 10.26
N LEU A 164 8.86 -21.62 9.62
CA LEU A 164 9.38 -22.99 9.46
C LEU A 164 10.27 -23.49 10.61
N GLY A 165 10.31 -22.77 11.75
CA GLY A 165 10.91 -23.29 12.98
C GLY A 165 12.34 -22.84 13.28
N SER A 166 12.86 -21.82 12.62
CA SER A 166 14.03 -21.11 13.13
C SER A 166 13.56 -20.15 14.23
N ASN A 167 13.75 -20.55 15.48
CA ASN A 167 13.35 -19.83 16.70
C ASN A 167 13.96 -18.40 16.87
N LEU A 168 14.62 -17.86 15.86
CA LEU A 168 15.29 -16.58 15.91
C LEU A 168 14.44 -15.40 15.42
N LEU A 169 13.42 -15.66 14.57
CA LEU A 169 12.55 -14.61 14.03
C LEU A 169 11.16 -15.23 13.81
N GLY A 170 10.27 -15.15 14.78
CA GLY A 170 8.85 -15.47 14.58
C GLY A 170 8.30 -14.67 13.39
N GLY A 171 7.33 -15.19 12.63
CA GLY A 171 6.73 -14.45 11.52
C GLY A 171 6.24 -13.07 11.99
N PHE A 172 6.68 -12.01 11.30
CA PHE A 172 6.39 -10.64 11.70
C PHE A 172 4.95 -10.25 11.39
N ILE A 173 4.39 -10.87 10.34
CA ILE A 173 3.09 -10.53 9.79
C ILE A 173 2.44 -11.79 9.21
N ASP A 174 1.12 -11.76 9.04
CA ASP A 174 0.42 -12.87 8.39
C ASP A 174 0.95 -13.05 6.96
N GLN A 175 1.42 -14.26 6.66
CA GLN A 175 1.99 -14.60 5.36
C GLN A 175 0.99 -14.41 4.21
N SER A 176 -0.30 -14.66 4.49
CA SER A 176 -1.36 -14.47 3.51
C SER A 176 -1.53 -13.01 3.08
N LEU A 177 -1.30 -12.06 4.01
CA LEU A 177 -1.31 -10.63 3.72
C LEU A 177 -0.21 -10.28 2.71
N VAL A 178 1.01 -10.74 2.95
CA VAL A 178 2.16 -10.47 2.06
C VAL A 178 1.87 -11.01 0.65
N TYR A 179 1.32 -12.22 0.55
CA TYR A 179 0.96 -12.80 -0.75
C TYR A 179 -0.13 -12.02 -1.47
N VAL A 180 -1.17 -11.56 -0.76
CA VAL A 180 -2.24 -10.77 -1.37
C VAL A 180 -1.74 -9.42 -1.86
N VAL A 181 -0.82 -8.77 -1.12
CA VAL A 181 -0.20 -7.52 -1.57
C VAL A 181 0.70 -7.74 -2.79
N ILE A 182 1.45 -8.85 -2.84
CA ILE A 182 2.22 -9.23 -4.05
C ILE A 182 1.29 -9.46 -5.24
N LEU A 183 0.14 -10.10 -5.06
CA LEU A 183 -0.84 -10.29 -6.14
C LEU A 183 -1.40 -8.94 -6.63
N ALA A 184 -1.65 -7.99 -5.72
CA ALA A 184 -2.08 -6.65 -6.09
C ALA A 184 -1.02 -5.91 -6.89
N ASP A 185 0.25 -6.04 -6.49
CA ASP A 185 1.38 -5.43 -7.17
C ASP A 185 1.60 -6.05 -8.56
N LEU A 186 1.43 -7.35 -8.70
CA LEU A 186 1.42 -8.02 -10.00
C LEU A 186 0.31 -7.47 -10.90
N VAL A 187 -0.91 -7.30 -10.38
CA VAL A 187 -2.02 -6.70 -11.14
C VAL A 187 -1.68 -5.27 -11.54
N PHE A 188 -1.15 -4.46 -10.61
CA PHE A 188 -0.72 -3.09 -10.88
C PHE A 188 0.34 -3.01 -11.99
N CYS A 189 1.32 -3.92 -11.99
CA CYS A 189 2.38 -3.96 -12.99
C CYS A 189 1.93 -4.47 -14.39
N LEU A 190 0.72 -5.02 -14.54
CA LEU A 190 0.18 -5.43 -15.84
C LEU A 190 -0.31 -4.25 -16.69
N PHE A 191 -0.48 -3.09 -16.10
CA PHE A 191 -1.07 -1.90 -16.73
C PHE A 191 -0.17 -0.67 -16.59
#